data_aeba04c320fafe108473ded8f1a9ec35
#
_entry.id   aeba04c320fafe108473ded8f1a9ec35
#
_cell.length_a   1.000
_cell.length_b   1.000
_cell.length_c   1.000
_cell.angle_alpha   90.00
_cell.angle_beta   90.00
_cell.angle_gamma   90.00
#
_symmetry.space_group_name_H-M   'P 1'
#
loop_
_entity.id
_entity.type
_entity.pdbx_description
1 polymer ?
#
loop_
_entity_poly.entity_id
_entity_poly.type
_entity_poly.pdbx_seq_one_letter_code
_entity_poly.pdbx_strand_id
1 'polypeptide(L)'
;KIVVDAILSIVIKKGDDYSVDLENLKVEKKSGGSIQDTQIIKGIVLDKEIVHSGMPTKIEKAKIALINSALEIEKTEMSSEIRITDPSQMQMFLEEENRMIKTMVDKLHDVGANVLICQKGIDDIAQHYLAKYGIMAIRRVKESDMIKLSKATGGRVINNLDDLSENDLGAADLAEQKKVESDKWVFIEGCKHPQSVTLLIRGGSQRVIDEVDRSIHDALMV
;
A
#
# COMPACT_ATOMS: atom_id res chain seq x y z
N LYS A 1 -21.05 12.92 14.86
CA LYS A 1 -21.48 12.66 13.47
C LYS A 1 -20.42 11.83 12.73
N ILE A 2 -19.16 12.26 12.59
CA ILE A 2 -18.09 11.53 11.87
C ILE A 2 -17.93 10.10 12.39
N VAL A 3 -17.91 9.88 13.71
CA VAL A 3 -17.78 8.54 14.32
C VAL A 3 -18.95 7.63 13.93
N VAL A 4 -20.17 8.15 14.00
CA VAL A 4 -21.38 7.40 13.61
C VAL A 4 -21.32 7.03 12.11
N ASP A 5 -20.94 7.97 11.26
CA ASP A 5 -20.80 7.74 9.82
C ASP A 5 -19.70 6.70 9.52
N ALA A 6 -18.59 6.71 10.31
CA ALA A 6 -17.51 5.73 10.21
C ALA A 6 -18.00 4.32 10.59
N ILE A 7 -18.70 4.19 11.73
CA ILE A 7 -19.26 2.91 12.18
C ILE A 7 -20.26 2.38 11.16
N LEU A 8 -21.20 3.21 10.70
CA LEU A 8 -22.19 2.80 9.70
C LEU A 8 -21.55 2.34 8.39
N SER A 9 -20.37 2.85 8.07
CA SER A 9 -19.62 2.45 6.86
C SER A 9 -18.95 1.08 6.96
N ILE A 10 -18.74 0.56 8.19
CA ILE A 10 -18.09 -0.75 8.45
C ILE A 10 -19.06 -1.80 9.02
N VAL A 11 -20.33 -1.43 9.20
CA VAL A 11 -21.38 -2.37 9.67
C VAL A 11 -21.64 -3.43 8.63
N ILE A 12 -21.58 -4.68 9.06
CA ILE A 12 -21.92 -5.84 8.24
C ILE A 12 -23.22 -6.44 8.77
N LYS A 13 -24.22 -6.58 7.90
CA LYS A 13 -25.44 -7.29 8.22
C LYS A 13 -25.21 -8.79 8.07
N LYS A 14 -25.34 -9.55 9.17
CA LYS A 14 -25.30 -11.03 9.20
C LYS A 14 -26.68 -11.57 9.56
N GLY A 15 -27.50 -11.84 8.54
CA GLY A 15 -28.90 -12.25 8.77
C GLY A 15 -29.71 -11.11 9.38
N ASP A 16 -30.26 -11.33 10.59
CA ASP A 16 -31.01 -10.31 11.35
C ASP A 16 -30.11 -9.48 12.31
N ASP A 17 -28.85 -9.89 12.48
CA ASP A 17 -27.89 -9.23 13.37
C ASP A 17 -26.95 -8.27 12.60
N TYR A 18 -26.46 -7.26 13.32
CA TYR A 18 -25.44 -6.35 12.85
C TYR A 18 -24.11 -6.63 13.57
N SER A 19 -23.03 -6.74 12.81
CA SER A 19 -21.68 -6.93 13.35
C SER A 19 -20.79 -5.78 12.89
N VAL A 20 -20.01 -5.24 13.84
CA VAL A 20 -19.00 -4.21 13.58
C VAL A 20 -17.65 -4.77 13.95
N ASP A 21 -16.70 -4.73 13.02
CA ASP A 21 -15.30 -5.08 13.27
C ASP A 21 -14.46 -3.80 13.21
N LEU A 22 -14.05 -3.32 14.37
CA LEU A 22 -13.26 -2.09 14.49
C LEU A 22 -11.85 -2.22 13.89
N GLU A 23 -11.35 -3.45 13.65
CA GLU A 23 -10.10 -3.66 12.93
C GLU A 23 -10.17 -3.15 11.49
N ASN A 24 -11.36 -3.06 10.92
CA ASN A 24 -11.61 -2.54 9.59
C ASN A 24 -11.57 -1.00 9.52
N LEU A 25 -11.57 -0.32 10.68
CA LEU A 25 -11.37 1.11 10.76
C LEU A 25 -9.87 1.41 10.89
N LYS A 26 -9.32 2.09 9.90
CA LYS A 26 -7.96 2.63 9.98
C LYS A 26 -8.04 4.08 10.45
N VAL A 27 -7.24 4.44 11.44
CA VAL A 27 -7.09 5.82 11.88
C VAL A 27 -5.73 6.32 11.46
N GLU A 28 -5.69 7.35 10.62
CA GLU A 28 -4.49 8.06 10.24
C GLU A 28 -4.51 9.48 10.79
N LYS A 29 -3.36 9.94 11.26
CA LYS A 29 -3.20 11.23 11.93
C LYS A 29 -2.23 12.11 11.15
N LYS A 30 -2.62 13.33 10.87
CA LYS A 30 -1.73 14.30 10.23
C LYS A 30 -1.91 15.69 10.82
N SER A 31 -0.82 16.23 11.37
CA SER A 31 -0.77 17.61 11.84
C SER A 31 -0.84 18.59 10.66
N GLY A 32 -1.41 19.76 10.93
CA GLY A 32 -1.73 20.78 9.92
C GLY A 32 -3.22 20.78 9.59
N GLY A 33 -3.71 21.92 9.17
CA GLY A 33 -5.15 22.13 8.92
C GLY A 33 -6.00 22.24 10.19
N SER A 34 -7.31 22.21 10.02
CA SER A 34 -8.31 22.31 11.08
C SER A 34 -8.86 20.94 11.46
N ILE A 35 -9.43 20.81 12.66
CA ILE A 35 -10.22 19.63 13.06
C ILE A 35 -11.38 19.40 12.10
N GLN A 36 -11.91 20.46 11.48
CA GLN A 36 -12.99 20.38 10.51
C GLN A 36 -12.57 19.68 9.20
N ASP A 37 -11.26 19.60 8.94
CA ASP A 37 -10.70 18.88 7.79
C ASP A 37 -10.57 17.36 8.04
N THR A 38 -10.99 16.90 9.23
CA THR A 38 -11.11 15.47 9.54
C THR A 38 -12.19 14.85 8.67
N GLN A 39 -11.84 13.79 7.95
CA GLN A 39 -12.74 13.18 6.97
C GLN A 39 -12.67 11.66 6.99
N ILE A 40 -13.76 11.05 6.54
CA ILE A 40 -13.85 9.61 6.31
C ILE A 40 -13.55 9.35 4.85
N ILE A 41 -12.64 8.42 4.59
CA ILE A 41 -12.27 7.97 3.26
C ILE A 41 -12.72 6.52 3.11
N LYS A 42 -13.58 6.27 2.13
CA LYS A 42 -14.06 4.92 1.80
C LYS A 42 -12.97 4.16 1.05
N GLY A 43 -12.05 3.61 1.81
CA GLY A 43 -10.85 2.94 1.32
C GLY A 43 -9.69 3.03 2.30
N ILE A 44 -8.52 2.71 1.83
CA ILE A 44 -7.29 2.72 2.62
C ILE A 44 -6.40 3.88 2.21
N VAL A 45 -5.93 4.61 3.20
CA VAL A 45 -4.93 5.66 3.03
C VAL A 45 -3.60 5.18 3.58
N LEU A 46 -2.54 5.36 2.81
CA LEU A 46 -1.17 5.02 3.17
C LEU A 46 -0.34 6.29 3.33
N ASP A 47 0.35 6.41 4.47
CA ASP A 47 1.31 7.48 4.76
C ASP A 47 2.64 7.25 4.01
N LYS A 48 2.55 6.87 2.76
CA LYS A 48 3.67 6.53 1.89
C LYS A 48 3.53 7.24 0.55
N GLU A 49 4.64 7.50 -0.07
CA GLU A 49 4.70 8.05 -1.43
C GLU A 49 5.10 6.99 -2.46
N ILE A 50 4.83 7.29 -3.70
CA ILE A 50 5.27 6.49 -4.85
C ILE A 50 6.79 6.52 -4.92
N VAL A 51 7.39 5.36 -5.15
CA VAL A 51 8.86 5.18 -5.06
C VAL A 51 9.66 5.88 -6.15
N HIS A 52 9.07 6.18 -7.30
CA HIS A 52 9.76 6.79 -8.43
C HIS A 52 8.90 7.84 -9.13
N SER A 53 9.49 8.99 -9.45
CA SER A 53 8.79 10.14 -10.05
C SER A 53 8.24 9.90 -11.46
N GLY A 54 8.77 8.94 -12.18
CA GLY A 54 8.29 8.53 -13.51
C GLY A 54 7.07 7.61 -13.49
N MET A 55 6.60 7.19 -12.32
CA MET A 55 5.41 6.38 -12.18
C MET A 55 4.13 7.24 -12.27
N PRO A 56 3.00 6.66 -12.71
CA PRO A 56 1.72 7.36 -12.70
C PRO A 56 1.32 7.70 -11.26
N THR A 57 0.83 8.92 -11.05
CA THR A 57 0.33 9.38 -9.74
C THR A 57 -1.14 9.08 -9.52
N LYS A 58 -1.84 8.67 -10.57
CA LYS A 58 -3.26 8.32 -10.55
C LYS A 58 -3.50 7.12 -11.47
N ILE A 59 -4.18 6.10 -10.96
CA ILE A 59 -4.60 4.92 -11.72
C ILE A 59 -6.07 4.64 -11.42
N GLU A 60 -6.86 4.59 -12.48
CA GLU A 60 -8.26 4.17 -12.44
C GLU A 60 -8.36 2.67 -12.72
N LYS A 61 -9.34 2.00 -12.10
CA LYS A 61 -9.50 0.54 -12.18
C LYS A 61 -8.21 -0.18 -11.74
N ALA A 62 -7.76 0.14 -10.53
CA ALA A 62 -6.54 -0.39 -9.98
C ALA A 62 -6.61 -1.91 -9.78
N LYS A 63 -5.67 -2.63 -10.39
CA LYS A 63 -5.37 -4.04 -10.12
C LYS A 63 -4.13 -4.10 -9.25
N ILE A 64 -4.32 -4.44 -7.98
CA ILE A 64 -3.34 -4.24 -6.92
C ILE A 64 -2.66 -5.56 -6.58
N ALA A 65 -1.36 -5.64 -6.77
CA ALA A 65 -0.52 -6.73 -6.27
C ALA A 65 -0.02 -6.39 -4.86
N LEU A 66 -0.28 -7.28 -3.90
CA LEU A 66 0.15 -7.16 -2.51
C LEU A 66 1.28 -8.16 -2.26
N ILE A 67 2.50 -7.68 -2.02
CA ILE A 67 3.70 -8.53 -1.92
C ILE A 67 4.41 -8.31 -0.59
N ASN A 68 4.72 -9.42 0.08
CA ASN A 68 5.50 -9.44 1.33
C ASN A 68 7.00 -9.74 1.11
N SER A 69 7.41 -10.10 -0.11
CA SER A 69 8.83 -10.29 -0.45
C SER A 69 9.45 -8.99 -0.94
N ALA A 70 10.77 -8.87 -0.81
CA ALA A 70 11.51 -7.76 -1.40
C ALA A 70 11.62 -7.95 -2.91
N LEU A 71 11.54 -6.84 -3.66
CA LEU A 71 11.91 -6.80 -5.08
C LEU A 71 13.37 -6.33 -5.18
N GLU A 72 14.23 -7.14 -4.59
CA GLU A 72 15.67 -6.92 -4.50
C GLU A 72 16.38 -8.25 -4.72
N ILE A 73 17.61 -8.22 -5.18
CA ILE A 73 18.43 -9.44 -5.21
C ILE A 73 18.85 -9.73 -3.78
N GLU A 74 18.40 -10.86 -3.26
CA GLU A 74 18.79 -11.32 -1.92
C GLU A 74 20.29 -11.59 -1.90
N LYS A 75 21.00 -10.81 -1.11
CA LYS A 75 22.40 -11.12 -0.76
C LYS A 75 22.36 -12.33 0.17
N THR A 76 23.15 -13.34 -0.17
CA THR A 76 23.29 -14.54 0.68
C THR A 76 23.64 -14.15 2.10
N GLU A 77 22.94 -14.71 3.11
CA GLU A 77 23.19 -14.47 4.53
C GLU A 77 24.60 -14.91 4.96
N MET A 78 25.25 -15.77 4.18
CA MET A 78 26.66 -16.10 4.35
C MET A 78 27.50 -15.04 3.63
N SER A 79 28.54 -14.56 4.31
CA SER A 79 29.58 -13.68 3.79
C SER A 79 30.40 -14.40 2.71
N SER A 80 29.79 -14.69 1.57
CA SER A 80 30.48 -15.23 0.41
C SER A 80 31.09 -14.07 -0.36
N GLU A 81 32.39 -13.86 -0.26
CA GLU A 81 33.11 -12.92 -1.10
C GLU A 81 33.33 -13.56 -2.48
N ILE A 82 32.66 -13.03 -3.49
CA ILE A 82 32.99 -13.34 -4.88
C ILE A 82 34.11 -12.37 -5.29
N ARG A 83 35.34 -12.89 -5.41
CA ARG A 83 36.49 -12.09 -5.92
C ARG A 83 36.48 -12.15 -7.44
N ILE A 84 36.03 -11.09 -8.07
CA ILE A 84 36.06 -10.91 -9.50
C ILE A 84 37.34 -10.14 -9.81
N THR A 85 38.26 -10.77 -10.55
CA THR A 85 39.53 -10.17 -10.95
C THR A 85 39.48 -9.62 -12.38
N ASP A 86 38.49 -10.02 -13.16
CA ASP A 86 38.30 -9.64 -14.54
C ASP A 86 37.14 -8.66 -14.71
N PRO A 87 37.33 -7.45 -15.25
CA PRO A 87 36.28 -6.48 -15.49
C PRO A 87 35.13 -7.00 -16.37
N SER A 88 35.40 -7.90 -17.31
CA SER A 88 34.37 -8.50 -18.18
C SER A 88 33.41 -9.38 -17.39
N GLN A 89 33.89 -10.12 -16.39
CA GLN A 89 33.08 -10.93 -15.52
C GLN A 89 32.16 -10.05 -14.61
N MET A 90 32.67 -8.91 -14.16
CA MET A 90 31.88 -7.95 -13.39
C MET A 90 30.69 -7.45 -14.21
N GLN A 91 30.89 -7.12 -15.47
CA GLN A 91 29.81 -6.67 -16.34
C GLN A 91 28.76 -7.77 -16.55
N MET A 92 29.16 -9.01 -16.73
CA MET A 92 28.25 -10.15 -16.88
C MET A 92 27.39 -10.36 -15.60
N PHE A 93 27.98 -10.18 -14.41
CA PHE A 93 27.24 -10.26 -13.15
C PHE A 93 26.17 -9.16 -13.06
N LEU A 94 26.51 -7.92 -13.36
CA LEU A 94 25.57 -6.80 -13.35
C LEU A 94 24.43 -6.98 -14.37
N GLU A 95 24.73 -7.52 -15.55
CA GLU A 95 23.73 -7.83 -16.56
C GLU A 95 22.79 -8.95 -16.11
N GLU A 96 23.31 -9.96 -15.42
CA GLU A 96 22.48 -11.04 -14.85
C GLU A 96 21.60 -10.56 -13.72
N GLU A 97 22.12 -9.72 -12.80
CA GLU A 97 21.34 -9.06 -11.77
C GLU A 97 20.19 -8.25 -12.37
N ASN A 98 20.49 -7.42 -13.37
CA ASN A 98 19.48 -6.65 -14.07
C ASN A 98 18.41 -7.54 -14.73
N ARG A 99 18.83 -8.68 -15.31
CA ARG A 99 17.91 -9.64 -15.92
C ARG A 99 16.98 -10.28 -14.90
N MET A 100 17.50 -10.65 -13.73
CA MET A 100 16.71 -11.24 -12.66
C MET A 100 15.65 -10.26 -12.16
N ILE A 101 16.04 -9.02 -11.86
CA ILE A 101 15.12 -7.96 -11.43
C ILE A 101 14.06 -7.69 -12.50
N LYS A 102 14.48 -7.61 -13.77
CA LYS A 102 13.55 -7.42 -14.87
C LYS A 102 12.53 -8.55 -14.95
N THR A 103 12.95 -9.81 -14.80
CA THR A 103 12.04 -10.97 -14.79
C THR A 103 11.01 -10.88 -13.67
N MET A 104 11.40 -10.40 -12.48
CA MET A 104 10.46 -10.17 -11.38
C MET A 104 9.39 -9.13 -11.76
N VAL A 105 9.80 -8.04 -12.40
CA VAL A 105 8.89 -6.98 -12.82
C VAL A 105 8.02 -7.43 -14.00
N ASP A 106 8.57 -8.20 -14.94
CA ASP A 106 7.83 -8.76 -16.07
C ASP A 106 6.65 -9.64 -15.57
N LYS A 107 6.86 -10.47 -14.52
CA LYS A 107 5.78 -11.25 -13.89
C LYS A 107 4.63 -10.40 -13.39
N LEU A 108 4.94 -9.27 -12.74
CA LEU A 108 3.91 -8.33 -12.26
C LEU A 108 3.11 -7.72 -13.42
N HIS A 109 3.79 -7.38 -14.50
CA HIS A 109 3.16 -6.86 -15.71
C HIS A 109 2.29 -7.93 -16.40
N ASP A 110 2.77 -9.16 -16.52
CA ASP A 110 2.09 -10.25 -17.22
C ASP A 110 0.78 -10.66 -16.53
N VAL A 111 0.72 -10.62 -15.19
CA VAL A 111 -0.54 -10.83 -14.45
C VAL A 111 -1.49 -9.62 -14.54
N GLY A 112 -1.07 -8.53 -15.17
CA GLY A 112 -1.87 -7.34 -15.40
C GLY A 112 -1.99 -6.41 -14.18
N ALA A 113 -1.07 -6.50 -13.21
CA ALA A 113 -1.03 -5.57 -12.10
C ALA A 113 -0.61 -4.17 -12.58
N ASN A 114 -1.33 -3.13 -12.16
CA ASN A 114 -0.98 -1.74 -12.42
C ASN A 114 -0.61 -0.96 -11.15
N VAL A 115 -0.89 -1.53 -9.97
CA VAL A 115 -0.45 -1.02 -8.67
C VAL A 115 0.27 -2.13 -7.92
N LEU A 116 1.45 -1.81 -7.40
CA LEU A 116 2.24 -2.69 -6.55
C LEU A 116 2.35 -2.11 -5.15
N ILE A 117 2.00 -2.88 -4.15
CA ILE A 117 2.18 -2.53 -2.74
C ILE A 117 3.09 -3.58 -2.12
N CYS A 118 4.29 -3.16 -1.74
CA CYS A 118 5.33 -4.01 -1.19
C CYS A 118 5.54 -3.71 0.29
N GLN A 119 5.56 -4.75 1.12
CA GLN A 119 5.86 -4.61 2.54
C GLN A 119 7.35 -4.35 2.78
N LYS A 120 8.21 -4.88 1.91
CA LYS A 120 9.66 -4.75 1.99
C LYS A 120 10.21 -3.69 1.02
N GLY A 121 11.49 -3.75 0.71
CA GLY A 121 12.18 -2.86 -0.21
C GLY A 121 11.89 -3.16 -1.68
N ILE A 122 12.15 -2.18 -2.53
CA ILE A 122 12.14 -2.30 -3.98
C ILE A 122 13.44 -1.68 -4.48
N ASP A 123 14.25 -2.46 -5.17
CA ASP A 123 15.51 -2.03 -5.78
C ASP A 123 15.29 -0.89 -6.79
N ASP A 124 16.26 0.00 -6.94
CA ASP A 124 16.15 1.15 -7.84
C ASP A 124 16.01 0.73 -9.32
N ILE A 125 16.60 -0.39 -9.70
CA ILE A 125 16.44 -0.96 -11.04
C ILE A 125 15.02 -1.47 -11.23
N ALA A 126 14.45 -2.15 -10.21
CA ALA A 126 13.05 -2.58 -10.23
C ALA A 126 12.10 -1.38 -10.34
N GLN A 127 12.36 -0.30 -9.60
CA GLN A 127 11.58 0.94 -9.69
C GLN A 127 11.59 1.53 -11.10
N HIS A 128 12.74 1.50 -11.77
CA HIS A 128 12.85 1.99 -13.15
C HIS A 128 12.00 1.16 -14.12
N TYR A 129 12.06 -0.18 -14.04
CA TYR A 129 11.25 -1.05 -14.88
C TYR A 129 9.75 -0.92 -14.59
N LEU A 130 9.35 -0.83 -13.30
CA LEU A 130 7.96 -0.59 -12.91
C LEU A 130 7.45 0.74 -13.49
N ALA A 131 8.25 1.81 -13.42
CA ALA A 131 7.90 3.09 -14.02
C ALA A 131 7.74 3.00 -15.54
N LYS A 132 8.61 2.24 -16.22
CA LYS A 132 8.54 2.01 -17.67
C LYS A 132 7.27 1.27 -18.09
N TYR A 133 6.78 0.35 -17.26
CA TYR A 133 5.51 -0.36 -17.48
C TYR A 133 4.28 0.42 -17.00
N GLY A 134 4.48 1.61 -16.43
CA GLY A 134 3.38 2.43 -15.91
C GLY A 134 2.72 1.84 -14.65
N ILE A 135 3.45 1.04 -13.88
CA ILE A 135 3.01 0.46 -12.64
C ILE A 135 3.32 1.43 -11.49
N MET A 136 2.30 1.82 -10.72
CA MET A 136 2.49 2.59 -9.50
C MET A 136 3.02 1.66 -8.40
N ALA A 137 4.12 2.01 -7.75
CA ALA A 137 4.70 1.18 -6.71
C ALA A 137 4.89 1.94 -5.39
N ILE A 138 4.54 1.26 -4.29
CA ILE A 138 4.71 1.74 -2.92
C ILE A 138 5.51 0.69 -2.14
N ARG A 139 6.54 1.12 -1.40
CA ARG A 139 7.41 0.24 -0.62
C ARG A 139 7.27 0.46 0.89
N ARG A 140 7.73 -0.51 1.67
CA ARG A 140 7.80 -0.45 3.13
C ARG A 140 6.46 -0.17 3.79
N VAL A 141 5.41 -0.78 3.26
CA VAL A 141 4.06 -0.71 3.83
C VAL A 141 4.00 -1.63 5.05
N LYS A 142 3.36 -1.17 6.12
CA LYS A 142 3.23 -1.94 7.36
C LYS A 142 2.39 -3.19 7.15
N GLU A 143 2.71 -4.27 7.85
CA GLU A 143 1.96 -5.53 7.77
C GLU A 143 0.48 -5.35 8.09
N SER A 144 0.17 -4.55 9.12
CA SER A 144 -1.22 -4.21 9.47
C SER A 144 -2.00 -3.56 8.33
N ASP A 145 -1.31 -2.72 7.53
CA ASP A 145 -1.92 -2.07 6.36
C ASP A 145 -2.07 -3.06 5.20
N MET A 146 -1.13 -3.99 5.03
CA MET A 146 -1.23 -5.06 4.03
C MET A 146 -2.45 -5.94 4.28
N ILE A 147 -2.71 -6.31 5.54
CA ILE A 147 -3.89 -7.08 5.95
C ILE A 147 -5.19 -6.31 5.66
N LYS A 148 -5.23 -5.02 6.01
CA LYS A 148 -6.39 -4.16 5.72
C LYS A 148 -6.63 -3.99 4.22
N LEU A 149 -5.56 -3.82 3.44
CA LEU A 149 -5.63 -3.74 1.98
C LEU A 149 -6.14 -5.05 1.37
N SER A 150 -5.66 -6.20 1.85
CA SER A 150 -6.15 -7.51 1.40
C SER A 150 -7.66 -7.64 1.66
N LYS A 151 -8.13 -7.32 2.87
CA LYS A 151 -9.56 -7.33 3.22
C LYS A 151 -10.38 -6.36 2.36
N ALA A 152 -9.88 -5.13 2.12
CA ALA A 152 -10.59 -4.09 1.39
C ALA A 152 -10.68 -4.38 -0.11
N THR A 153 -9.57 -4.76 -0.72
CA THR A 153 -9.46 -4.94 -2.18
C THR A 153 -9.82 -6.33 -2.66
N GLY A 154 -9.90 -7.31 -1.73
CA GLY A 154 -10.09 -8.72 -2.03
C GLY A 154 -8.84 -9.40 -2.59
N GLY A 155 -7.69 -8.71 -2.60
CA GLY A 155 -6.42 -9.26 -3.03
C GLY A 155 -5.77 -10.12 -1.95
N ARG A 156 -4.92 -11.04 -2.38
CA ARG A 156 -4.14 -11.91 -1.49
C ARG A 156 -2.73 -11.36 -1.31
N VAL A 157 -2.22 -11.37 -0.08
CA VAL A 157 -0.81 -11.04 0.19
C VAL A 157 0.06 -12.24 -0.20
N ILE A 158 0.98 -12.04 -1.13
CA ILE A 158 1.86 -13.07 -1.68
C ILE A 158 3.25 -12.94 -1.06
N ASN A 159 3.78 -14.06 -0.57
CA ASN A 159 5.11 -14.12 0.02
C ASN A 159 6.20 -14.41 -1.02
N ASN A 160 5.85 -15.11 -2.10
CA ASN A 160 6.75 -15.39 -3.20
C ASN A 160 6.13 -14.91 -4.51
N LEU A 161 6.86 -14.11 -5.26
CA LEU A 161 6.40 -13.55 -6.54
C LEU A 161 6.08 -14.63 -7.58
N ASP A 162 6.69 -15.82 -7.46
CA ASP A 162 6.44 -16.94 -8.36
C ASP A 162 5.02 -17.52 -8.22
N ASP A 163 4.39 -17.32 -7.06
CA ASP A 163 3.03 -17.79 -6.77
C ASP A 163 1.95 -16.78 -7.18
N LEU A 164 2.34 -15.61 -7.70
CA LEU A 164 1.41 -14.55 -8.07
C LEU A 164 0.60 -14.92 -9.31
N SER A 165 -0.70 -14.85 -9.20
CA SER A 165 -1.66 -15.04 -10.28
C SER A 165 -2.62 -13.86 -10.42
N GLU A 166 -3.35 -13.78 -11.55
CA GLU A 166 -4.35 -12.73 -11.75
C GLU A 166 -5.48 -12.79 -10.69
N ASN A 167 -5.78 -13.96 -10.15
CA ASN A 167 -6.82 -14.15 -9.13
C ASN A 167 -6.40 -13.60 -7.75
N ASP A 168 -5.11 -13.38 -7.53
CA ASP A 168 -4.57 -12.84 -6.28
C ASP A 168 -4.57 -11.32 -6.25
N LEU A 169 -4.86 -10.68 -7.39
CA LEU A 169 -4.90 -9.23 -7.48
C LEU A 169 -6.13 -8.65 -6.77
N GLY A 170 -5.88 -7.65 -5.94
CA GLY A 170 -6.94 -6.82 -5.40
C GLY A 170 -7.49 -5.84 -6.44
N ALA A 171 -8.72 -5.38 -6.24
CA ALA A 171 -9.34 -4.40 -7.12
C ALA A 171 -9.83 -3.17 -6.34
N ALA A 172 -9.57 -1.99 -6.90
CA ALA A 172 -10.10 -0.72 -6.44
C ALA A 172 -10.42 0.18 -7.65
N ASP A 173 -11.36 1.10 -7.48
CA ASP A 173 -11.72 2.00 -8.55
C ASP A 173 -10.63 3.03 -8.83
N LEU A 174 -9.94 3.47 -7.78
CA LEU A 174 -8.95 4.52 -7.85
C LEU A 174 -7.78 4.28 -6.90
N ALA A 175 -6.56 4.39 -7.41
CA ALA A 175 -5.34 4.56 -6.63
C ALA A 175 -4.70 5.89 -7.03
N GLU A 176 -4.53 6.81 -6.08
CA GLU A 176 -4.03 8.16 -6.36
C GLU A 176 -3.10 8.65 -5.25
N GLN A 177 -2.00 9.28 -5.65
CA GLN A 177 -1.14 10.01 -4.73
C GLN A 177 -1.61 11.45 -4.62
N LYS A 178 -2.00 11.85 -3.41
CA LYS A 178 -2.42 13.23 -3.08
C LYS A 178 -1.42 13.85 -2.12
N LYS A 179 -1.27 15.17 -2.23
CA LYS A 179 -0.50 15.95 -1.26
C LYS A 179 -1.37 16.21 -0.03
N VAL A 180 -0.87 15.79 1.13
CA VAL A 180 -1.48 16.06 2.43
C VAL A 180 -0.50 16.93 3.22
N GLU A 181 -0.72 18.23 3.22
CA GLU A 181 0.20 19.27 3.71
C GLU A 181 1.56 19.25 2.97
N SER A 182 2.63 18.89 3.67
CA SER A 182 3.99 18.78 3.13
C SER A 182 4.28 17.43 2.49
N ASP A 183 3.51 16.40 2.86
CA ASP A 183 3.79 15.01 2.51
C ASP A 183 2.89 14.53 1.37
N LYS A 184 3.33 13.47 0.72
CA LYS A 184 2.55 12.79 -0.32
C LYS A 184 2.06 11.46 0.25
N TRP A 185 0.77 11.23 0.11
CA TRP A 185 0.11 10.03 0.61
C TRP A 185 -0.64 9.34 -0.51
N VAL A 186 -0.75 8.03 -0.45
CA VAL A 186 -1.48 7.25 -1.44
C VAL A 186 -2.86 6.88 -0.90
N PHE A 187 -3.88 7.17 -1.69
CA PHE A 187 -5.28 6.90 -1.43
C PHE A 187 -5.75 5.77 -2.34
N ILE A 188 -6.35 4.75 -1.78
CA ILE A 188 -6.93 3.63 -2.50
C ILE A 188 -8.42 3.63 -2.18
N GLU A 189 -9.22 4.05 -3.15
CA GLU A 189 -10.64 4.32 -2.98
C GLU A 189 -11.49 3.41 -3.89
N GLY A 190 -12.76 3.18 -3.52
CA GLY A 190 -13.64 2.33 -4.31
C GLY A 190 -13.26 0.85 -4.29
N CYS A 191 -12.87 0.34 -3.13
CA CYS A 191 -12.54 -1.08 -2.97
C CYS A 191 -13.80 -1.94 -3.11
N LYS A 192 -13.67 -3.15 -3.67
CA LYS A 192 -14.77 -4.08 -3.88
C LYS A 192 -15.50 -4.49 -2.59
N HIS A 193 -14.76 -4.56 -1.50
CA HIS A 193 -15.30 -4.88 -0.18
C HIS A 193 -15.23 -3.62 0.69
N PRO A 194 -16.33 -2.88 0.84
CA PRO A 194 -16.35 -1.58 1.54
C PRO A 194 -16.16 -1.70 3.07
N GLN A 195 -15.66 -2.82 3.54
CA GLN A 195 -15.47 -3.12 4.96
C GLN A 195 -14.27 -2.43 5.59
N SER A 196 -13.47 -1.69 4.81
CA SER A 196 -12.33 -0.94 5.36
C SER A 196 -12.46 0.53 5.02
N VAL A 197 -12.44 1.33 6.06
CA VAL A 197 -12.59 2.79 6.00
C VAL A 197 -11.43 3.44 6.74
N THR A 198 -10.89 4.50 6.19
CA THR A 198 -9.87 5.29 6.87
C THR A 198 -10.46 6.58 7.39
N LEU A 199 -10.27 6.82 8.68
CA LEU A 199 -10.54 8.09 9.32
C LEU A 199 -9.24 8.90 9.34
N LEU A 200 -9.18 9.95 8.55
CA LEU A 200 -8.05 10.88 8.52
C LEU A 200 -8.31 12.02 9.49
N ILE A 201 -7.62 11.98 10.64
CA ILE A 201 -7.70 13.00 11.68
C ILE A 201 -6.75 14.14 11.35
N ARG A 202 -7.30 15.37 11.36
CA ARG A 202 -6.58 16.62 11.13
C ARG A 202 -6.62 17.51 12.37
N GLY A 203 -5.60 18.33 12.55
CA GLY A 203 -5.56 19.29 13.65
C GLY A 203 -4.32 20.18 13.60
N GLY A 204 -4.42 21.37 14.13
CA GLY A 204 -3.35 22.38 14.10
C GLY A 204 -2.10 22.01 14.91
N SER A 205 -2.17 21.02 15.79
CA SER A 205 -1.04 20.51 16.57
C SER A 205 -1.23 19.02 16.90
N GLN A 206 -0.12 18.35 17.20
CA GLN A 206 -0.15 16.92 17.62
C GLN A 206 -1.03 16.70 18.85
N ARG A 207 -0.98 17.61 19.82
CA ARG A 207 -1.78 17.54 21.05
C ARG A 207 -3.28 17.57 20.78
N VAL A 208 -3.72 18.38 19.84
CA VAL A 208 -5.13 18.45 19.41
C VAL A 208 -5.54 17.16 18.71
N ILE A 209 -4.68 16.62 17.85
CA ILE A 209 -4.92 15.36 17.14
C ILE A 209 -5.08 14.20 18.13
N ASP A 210 -4.19 14.11 19.12
CA ASP A 210 -4.21 13.04 20.12
C ASP A 210 -5.46 13.12 21.01
N GLU A 211 -5.96 14.31 21.29
CA GLU A 211 -7.20 14.50 22.03
C GLU A 211 -8.43 14.12 21.19
N VAL A 212 -8.44 14.48 19.92
CA VAL A 212 -9.49 14.06 18.97
C VAL A 212 -9.49 12.55 18.79
N ASP A 213 -8.31 11.93 18.61
CA ASP A 213 -8.16 10.48 18.50
C ASP A 213 -8.70 9.75 19.73
N ARG A 214 -8.35 10.21 20.94
CA ARG A 214 -8.89 9.66 22.19
C ARG A 214 -10.40 9.77 22.25
N SER A 215 -10.96 10.95 21.95
CA SER A 215 -12.39 11.17 21.94
C SER A 215 -13.13 10.28 20.94
N ILE A 216 -12.52 10.05 19.78
CA ILE A 216 -13.05 9.14 18.76
C ILE A 216 -13.00 7.70 19.26
N HIS A 217 -11.87 7.29 19.83
CA HIS A 217 -11.70 5.93 20.38
C HIS A 217 -12.73 5.65 21.48
N ASP A 218 -12.90 6.58 22.41
CA ASP A 218 -13.91 6.47 23.47
C ASP A 218 -15.32 6.34 22.89
N ALA A 219 -15.65 7.13 21.87
CA ALA A 219 -16.95 7.07 21.20
C ALA A 219 -17.15 5.80 20.34
N LEU A 220 -16.08 5.11 19.94
CA LEU A 220 -16.16 3.83 19.22
C LEU A 220 -16.36 2.63 20.15
N MET A 221 -16.01 2.78 21.44
CA MET A 221 -16.11 1.72 22.44
C MET A 221 -17.43 1.70 23.21
N VAL A 222 -18.32 2.68 22.97
CA VAL A 222 -19.68 2.76 23.55
C VAL A 222 -20.67 2.03 22.67
#